data_582901d37e2504ab033cba6060dfa8fa
#
_entry.id   582901d37e2504ab033cba6060dfa8fa
#
_cell.length_a   1.000
_cell.length_b   1.000
_cell.length_c   1.000
_cell.angle_alpha   90.00
_cell.angle_beta   90.00
_cell.angle_gamma   90.00
#
_symmetry.space_group_name_H-M   'P 1'
#
loop_
_entity.id
_entity.type
_entity.pdbx_description
1 polymer ?
#
loop_
_entity_poly.entity_id
_entity_poly.type
_entity_poly.pdbx_seq_one_letter_code
_entity_poly.pdbx_strand_id
1 'polypeptide(L)' 'MTDPAGPRATPTPPTSAAVARRAGVSRATVSYVLNGQAAGRVGERAQARVRAAAEELGYVP' A
#
# COMPACT_ATOMS: atom_id res chain seq x y z
N MET A 1 -25.57 15.25 -6.82
CA MET A 1 -25.23 14.96 -6.52
C MET A 1 -24.63 14.69 -5.91
N THR A 2 -24.57 14.65 -5.54
CA THR A 2 -24.10 14.50 -5.06
C THR A 2 -23.25 14.01 -4.64
N ASP A 3 -22.74 14.02 -4.24
CA ASP A 3 -21.95 13.57 -3.90
C ASP A 3 -21.69 12.99 -3.17
N PRO A 4 -21.73 12.79 -3.08
CA PRO A 4 -21.55 12.20 -2.29
C PRO A 4 -20.57 11.96 -1.74
N ALA A 5 -20.15 12.05 -2.19
CA ALA A 5 -19.12 11.83 -1.72
C ALA A 5 -18.78 12.37 -0.73
N GLY A 6 -19.11 12.81 -0.95
CA GLY A 6 -18.65 13.42 -0.22
C GLY A 6 -18.34 13.22 0.94
N PRO A 7 -18.80 13.27 1.44
CA PRO A 7 -18.45 13.47 2.62
C PRO A 7 -18.13 12.42 3.31
N ARG A 8 -17.61 11.84 3.10
CA ARG A 8 -17.31 11.00 3.80
C ARG A 8 -16.61 11.37 4.75
N ALA A 9 -16.92 11.57 5.63
CA ALA A 9 -16.25 11.90 6.77
C ALA A 9 -15.46 10.77 7.28
N THR A 10 -15.76 9.65 7.06
CA THR A 10 -15.02 8.51 7.56
C THR A 10 -13.79 8.27 6.74
N PRO A 11 -12.61 8.27 7.33
CA PRO A 11 -11.41 7.99 6.56
C PRO A 11 -11.43 6.58 6.02
N THR A 12 -10.94 6.44 4.82
CA THR A 12 -10.80 5.14 4.21
C THR A 12 -9.64 4.38 4.87
N PRO A 13 -9.84 3.14 5.27
CA PRO A 13 -8.72 2.38 5.81
C PRO A 13 -7.61 2.24 4.77
N PRO A 14 -6.37 2.15 5.21
CA PRO A 14 -5.27 1.94 4.27
C PRO A 14 -5.47 0.64 3.50
N THR A 15 -5.12 0.67 2.23
CA THR A 15 -5.26 -0.50 1.36
C THR A 15 -3.93 -0.78 0.69
N SER A 16 -3.82 -1.96 0.09
CA SER A 16 -2.62 -2.28 -0.67
C SER A 16 -2.44 -1.31 -1.84
N ALA A 17 -3.54 -0.81 -2.39
CA ALA A 17 -3.45 0.19 -3.46
C ALA A 17 -2.83 1.48 -2.93
N ALA A 18 -3.19 1.89 -1.72
CA ALA A 18 -2.62 3.09 -1.12
C ALA A 18 -1.13 2.90 -0.85
N VAL A 19 -0.75 1.74 -0.34
CA VAL A 19 0.65 1.43 -0.11
C VAL A 19 1.43 1.44 -1.42
N ALA A 20 0.86 0.83 -2.47
CA ALA A 20 1.50 0.79 -3.77
C ALA A 20 1.73 2.19 -4.31
N ARG A 21 0.74 3.04 -4.18
CA ARG A 21 0.84 4.41 -4.66
C ARG A 21 1.89 5.18 -3.88
N ARG A 22 1.90 5.02 -2.58
CA ARG A 22 2.87 5.69 -1.71
C ARG A 22 4.28 5.23 -2.00
N ALA A 23 4.46 3.94 -2.23
CA ALA A 23 5.78 3.36 -2.50
C ALA A 23 6.22 3.50 -3.94
N GLY A 24 5.31 3.83 -4.85
CA GLY A 24 5.64 3.95 -6.27
C GLY A 24 5.80 2.60 -6.96
N VAL A 25 5.06 1.60 -6.53
CA VAL A 25 5.14 0.25 -7.10
C VAL A 25 3.73 -0.26 -7.39
N SER A 26 3.65 -1.42 -8.02
CA SER A 26 2.36 -2.03 -8.30
C SER A 26 1.79 -2.69 -7.05
N ARG A 27 0.48 -2.93 -7.08
CA ARG A 27 -0.17 -3.63 -5.97
C ARG A 27 0.36 -5.05 -5.81
N ALA A 28 0.69 -5.69 -6.94
CA ALA A 28 1.28 -7.02 -6.89
C ALA A 28 2.58 -7.01 -6.11
N THR A 29 3.40 -5.99 -6.32
CA THR A 29 4.65 -5.85 -5.60
C THR A 29 4.40 -5.71 -4.09
N VAL A 30 3.42 -4.90 -3.72
CA VAL A 30 3.05 -4.76 -2.31
C VAL A 30 2.66 -6.10 -1.74
N SER A 31 1.85 -6.85 -2.45
CA SER A 31 1.40 -8.16 -2.00
C SER A 31 2.58 -9.11 -1.76
N TYR A 32 3.50 -9.16 -2.71
CA TYR A 32 4.68 -10.01 -2.55
C TYR A 32 5.47 -9.63 -1.30
N VAL A 33 5.70 -8.33 -1.12
CA VAL A 33 6.51 -7.87 0.01
C VAL A 33 5.85 -8.18 1.34
N LEU A 34 4.56 -7.88 1.45
CA LEU A 34 3.88 -8.02 2.72
C LEU A 34 3.51 -9.46 3.06
N ASN A 35 3.48 -10.33 2.06
CA ASN A 35 3.23 -11.75 2.28
C ASN A 35 4.52 -12.57 2.40
N GLY A 36 5.66 -11.90 2.43
CA GLY A 36 6.92 -12.60 2.57
C GLY A 36 7.37 -13.33 1.32
N GLN A 37 6.87 -12.94 0.17
CA GLN A 37 7.19 -13.61 -1.10
C GLN A 37 8.01 -12.73 -2.02
N ALA A 38 8.68 -11.73 -1.48
CA ALA A 38 9.41 -10.78 -2.30
C ALA A 38 10.78 -11.29 -2.75
N ALA A 39 11.32 -12.27 -2.05
CA ALA A 39 12.66 -12.75 -2.37
C ALA A 39 12.70 -13.28 -3.80
N GLY A 40 13.64 -12.78 -4.58
CA GLY A 40 13.77 -13.18 -5.98
C GLY A 40 12.78 -12.54 -6.92
N ARG A 41 11.81 -11.77 -6.40
CA ARG A 41 10.81 -11.12 -7.25
C ARG A 41 10.86 -9.61 -7.14
N VAL A 42 11.25 -9.09 -5.99
CA VAL A 42 11.24 -7.67 -5.74
C VAL A 42 12.60 -7.28 -5.18
N GLY A 43 13.18 -6.25 -5.76
CA GLY A 43 14.47 -5.77 -5.29
C GLY A 43 14.41 -5.21 -3.88
N GLU A 44 15.54 -5.19 -3.20
CA GLU A 44 15.59 -4.78 -1.80
C GLU A 44 15.12 -3.35 -1.59
N ARG A 45 15.44 -2.47 -2.51
CA ARG A 45 14.98 -1.08 -2.40
C ARG A 45 13.48 -0.97 -2.45
N ALA A 46 12.87 -1.71 -3.38
CA ALA A 46 11.42 -1.70 -3.49
C ALA A 46 10.79 -2.31 -2.25
N GLN A 47 11.40 -3.35 -1.71
CA GLN A 47 10.91 -3.94 -0.48
C GLN A 47 10.94 -2.93 0.66
N ALA A 48 12.04 -2.20 0.78
CA ALA A 48 12.16 -1.19 1.82
C ALA A 48 11.12 -0.09 1.66
N ARG A 49 10.88 0.35 0.43
CA ARG A 49 9.87 1.36 0.17
C ARG A 49 8.48 0.90 0.56
N VAL A 50 8.15 -0.33 0.22
CA VAL A 50 6.83 -0.87 0.53
C VAL A 50 6.66 -0.95 2.04
N ARG A 51 7.65 -1.44 2.75
CA ARG A 51 7.56 -1.55 4.20
C ARG A 51 7.43 -0.19 4.86
N ALA A 52 8.20 0.77 4.40
CA ALA A 52 8.12 2.13 4.93
C ALA A 52 6.76 2.74 4.65
N ALA A 53 6.25 2.56 3.43
CA ALA A 53 4.95 3.09 3.07
C ALA A 53 3.84 2.47 3.90
N ALA A 54 3.90 1.16 4.10
CA ALA A 54 2.91 0.47 4.91
C ALA A 54 2.93 0.98 6.35
N GLU A 55 4.11 1.19 6.89
CA GLU A 55 4.27 1.71 8.23
C GLU A 55 3.69 3.11 8.35
N GLU A 56 4.00 3.97 7.39
CA GLU A 56 3.51 5.34 7.40
C GLU A 56 1.99 5.40 7.35
N LEU A 57 1.40 4.51 6.58
CA LEU A 57 -0.05 4.49 6.40
C LEU A 57 -0.76 3.67 7.47
N GLY A 58 -0.02 2.96 8.29
CA GLY A 58 -0.63 2.09 9.28
C GLY A 58 -1.27 0.86 8.67
N TYR A 59 -0.80 0.43 7.51
CA TYR A 59 -1.37 -0.74 6.84
C TYR A 59 -0.81 -2.02 7.47
N VAL A 60 -1.71 -2.90 7.85
CA VAL A 60 -1.33 -4.19 8.41
C VAL A 60 -1.93 -5.26 7.51
N PRO A 61 -1.14 -6.19 7.04
CA PRO A 61 -1.65 -7.25 6.16
C PRO A 61 -2.60 -8.19 6.86
#